data_0b3956c04ffb7ab8f86ad6f3da3909bb
#
_entry.id   0b3956c04ffb7ab8f86ad6f3da3909bb
#
_cell.length_a   1.000
_cell.length_b   1.000
_cell.length_c   1.000
_cell.angle_alpha   90.00
_cell.angle_beta   90.00
_cell.angle_gamma   90.00
#
_symmetry.space_group_name_H-M   'P 1'
#
loop_
_entity.id
_entity.type
_entity.pdbx_description
1 polymer ?
#
loop_
_entity_poly.entity_id
_entity_poly.type
_entity_poly.pdbx_seq_one_letter_code
_entity_poly.pdbx_strand_id
1 'polypeptide(L)'
;MRVETAFNRILELPGAWVDSVAFSDDGVVVGLRRRARRHRCPCGWTTRGRYDRSRRRWRHLDLGATKVWLEADIARIACRSCGRVRTEDVPWARPGARHSRDFEDVVGWLAQRMDKTSITKLLRCSWEAVNRIVVNLVDEHLDESRLDGLVNLGVDEISYKRGHRYLTIVADHDTGKVVWVAEGASKTSLSGFFEALGPERCAQVAAISMDMASKWRPPCATHIPQATICFDQFHVMKWCNEALDSVYKINRPADGSGVGDRDWRRTRTALRTGQERLAPDRQAIIDELRQDRPMLWRAWDLKERLRDLFRVVDPDCAEDYLDIWCTIAASSQLQAFENLARRLRKHFDGIVAAVELGLSNSRVEGINSKIRLVNRRAHGHRTAKSLAAMIHLCLGGITINPPTQR
;
A
#
# COMPACT_ATOMS: atom_id res chain seq x y z
N MET A 1 2.85 42.90 -28.26
CA MET A 1 2.37 41.51 -28.34
C MET A 1 0.92 41.50 -27.88
N ARG A 2 0.00 40.85 -28.60
CA ARG A 2 -1.40 40.72 -28.17
C ARG A 2 -1.50 39.81 -26.93
N VAL A 3 -2.48 40.09 -26.06
CA VAL A 3 -2.68 39.32 -24.80
C VAL A 3 -2.89 37.85 -25.08
N GLU A 4 -3.68 37.50 -26.09
CA GLU A 4 -3.94 36.11 -26.50
C GLU A 4 -2.64 35.40 -26.91
N THR A 5 -1.73 36.10 -27.59
CA THR A 5 -0.44 35.53 -28.00
C THR A 5 0.46 35.25 -26.79
N ALA A 6 0.44 36.17 -25.80
CA ALA A 6 1.17 35.96 -24.54
C ALA A 6 0.64 34.73 -23.79
N PHE A 7 -0.68 34.62 -23.62
CA PHE A 7 -1.29 33.50 -22.94
C PHE A 7 -1.12 32.16 -23.68
N ASN A 8 -1.12 32.16 -25.03
CA ASN A 8 -0.77 30.97 -25.81
C ASN A 8 0.65 30.46 -25.51
N ARG A 9 1.61 31.36 -25.31
CA ARG A 9 3.01 31.01 -24.98
C ARG A 9 3.19 30.61 -23.51
N ILE A 10 2.42 31.22 -22.60
CA ILE A 10 2.53 30.95 -21.16
C ILE A 10 1.85 29.61 -20.79
N LEU A 11 0.66 29.35 -21.34
CA LEU A 11 -0.15 28.19 -20.97
C LEU A 11 0.18 26.95 -21.77
N GLU A 12 0.66 27.07 -23.02
CA GLU A 12 1.02 25.96 -23.92
C GLU A 12 0.02 24.80 -23.95
N LEU A 13 -1.29 25.12 -23.92
CA LEU A 13 -2.34 24.13 -23.76
C LEU A 13 -2.41 23.17 -24.97
N PRO A 14 -2.39 21.85 -24.73
CA PRO A 14 -2.40 20.90 -25.82
C PRO A 14 -3.71 20.99 -26.63
N GLY A 15 -3.56 21.06 -27.96
CA GLY A 15 -4.70 21.03 -28.91
C GLY A 15 -5.63 22.23 -28.85
N ALA A 16 -5.24 23.34 -28.22
CA ALA A 16 -6.01 24.58 -28.12
C ALA A 16 -5.22 25.80 -28.59
N TRP A 17 -5.97 26.84 -29.02
CA TRP A 17 -5.52 28.23 -29.17
C TRP A 17 -6.26 29.08 -28.15
N VAL A 18 -5.59 30.05 -27.54
CA VAL A 18 -6.25 31.11 -26.79
C VAL A 18 -6.91 32.06 -27.77
N ASP A 19 -8.21 32.24 -27.63
CA ASP A 19 -9.08 33.02 -28.53
C ASP A 19 -9.46 34.36 -27.87
N SER A 20 -9.58 34.38 -26.56
CA SER A 20 -9.87 35.56 -25.76
C SER A 20 -9.29 35.48 -24.33
N VAL A 21 -9.05 36.62 -23.73
CA VAL A 21 -8.65 36.72 -22.31
C VAL A 21 -9.50 37.84 -21.66
N ALA A 22 -10.22 37.48 -20.60
CA ALA A 22 -11.03 38.43 -19.85
C ALA A 22 -10.62 38.41 -18.37
N PHE A 23 -10.59 39.56 -17.73
CA PHE A 23 -10.32 39.73 -16.31
C PHE A 23 -11.65 39.96 -15.57
N SER A 24 -11.86 39.25 -14.49
CA SER A 24 -13.05 39.33 -13.64
C SER A 24 -12.66 39.29 -12.16
N ASP A 25 -13.60 39.56 -11.27
CA ASP A 25 -13.38 39.48 -9.83
C ASP A 25 -12.99 38.06 -9.37
N ASP A 26 -13.44 37.04 -10.10
CA ASP A 26 -13.09 35.61 -9.86
C ASP A 26 -11.70 35.21 -10.42
N GLY A 27 -11.02 36.08 -11.13
CA GLY A 27 -9.73 35.83 -11.77
C GLY A 27 -9.74 36.03 -13.28
N VAL A 28 -8.82 35.37 -13.97
CA VAL A 28 -8.68 35.43 -15.43
C VAL A 28 -9.46 34.31 -16.10
N VAL A 29 -10.26 34.65 -17.08
CA VAL A 29 -11.00 33.70 -17.93
C VAL A 29 -10.33 33.66 -19.30
N VAL A 30 -9.78 32.51 -19.68
CA VAL A 30 -9.11 32.27 -20.96
C VAL A 30 -10.05 31.49 -21.86
N GLY A 31 -10.57 32.14 -22.89
CA GLY A 31 -11.37 31.50 -23.92
C GLY A 31 -10.48 30.68 -24.85
N LEU A 32 -10.88 29.44 -25.08
CA LEU A 32 -10.13 28.50 -25.89
C LEU A 32 -10.88 28.15 -27.19
N ARG A 33 -10.11 28.06 -28.29
CA ARG A 33 -10.52 27.50 -29.52
C ARG A 33 -9.71 26.26 -29.86
N ARG A 34 -10.40 25.19 -30.18
CA ARG A 34 -9.80 23.92 -30.52
C ARG A 34 -9.00 23.97 -31.82
N ARG A 35 -7.80 23.36 -31.87
CA ARG A 35 -6.98 23.25 -33.10
C ARG A 35 -7.54 22.19 -34.06
N ALA A 36 -8.01 21.06 -33.52
CA ALA A 36 -8.51 19.95 -34.34
C ALA A 36 -9.84 20.25 -35.01
N ARG A 37 -9.98 19.87 -36.30
CA ARG A 37 -11.23 20.04 -37.10
C ARG A 37 -12.24 18.92 -36.85
N ARG A 38 -11.80 17.76 -36.32
CA ARG A 38 -12.67 16.62 -36.01
C ARG A 38 -12.92 16.53 -34.49
N HIS A 39 -14.15 16.19 -34.15
CA HIS A 39 -14.53 15.90 -32.76
C HIS A 39 -14.14 14.45 -32.43
N ARG A 40 -13.59 14.21 -31.25
CA ARG A 40 -13.18 12.88 -30.76
C ARG A 40 -14.11 12.46 -29.63
N CYS A 41 -14.65 11.24 -29.73
CA CYS A 41 -15.34 10.60 -28.60
C CYS A 41 -14.31 10.06 -27.61
N PRO A 42 -14.61 10.01 -26.31
CA PRO A 42 -13.74 9.34 -25.31
C PRO A 42 -13.38 7.88 -25.66
N CYS A 43 -14.20 7.19 -26.51
CA CYS A 43 -13.87 5.84 -27.01
C CYS A 43 -12.87 5.84 -28.20
N GLY A 44 -12.35 7.00 -28.61
CA GLY A 44 -11.44 7.14 -29.75
C GLY A 44 -12.10 7.44 -31.10
N TRP A 45 -13.42 7.18 -31.29
CA TRP A 45 -14.13 7.47 -32.55
C TRP A 45 -14.14 8.96 -32.87
N THR A 46 -14.01 9.34 -34.14
CA THR A 46 -13.93 10.73 -34.55
C THR A 46 -14.97 11.09 -35.61
N THR A 47 -15.49 12.33 -35.59
CA THR A 47 -16.45 12.85 -36.52
C THR A 47 -16.26 14.35 -36.80
N ARG A 48 -16.77 14.86 -37.91
CA ARG A 48 -16.93 16.32 -38.16
C ARG A 48 -18.31 16.81 -37.73
N GLY A 49 -19.30 15.92 -37.67
CA GLY A 49 -20.65 16.25 -37.24
C GLY A 49 -20.74 16.46 -35.73
N ARG A 50 -21.65 17.30 -35.31
CA ARG A 50 -21.99 17.55 -33.90
C ARG A 50 -23.51 17.41 -33.74
N TYR A 51 -23.92 17.00 -32.54
CA TYR A 51 -25.30 16.99 -32.10
C TYR A 51 -25.72 18.40 -31.66
N ASP A 52 -24.98 18.95 -30.69
CA ASP A 52 -25.11 20.33 -30.22
C ASP A 52 -23.79 20.81 -29.59
N ARG A 53 -23.79 21.99 -28.96
CA ARG A 53 -22.66 22.56 -28.22
C ARG A 53 -23.13 23.05 -26.86
N SER A 54 -22.23 22.97 -25.88
CA SER A 54 -22.39 23.57 -24.56
C SER A 54 -21.11 24.28 -24.14
N ARG A 55 -21.26 25.46 -23.55
CA ARG A 55 -20.15 26.17 -22.98
C ARG A 55 -19.70 25.50 -21.69
N ARG A 56 -18.40 25.24 -21.55
CA ARG A 56 -17.81 24.62 -20.35
C ARG A 56 -16.65 25.43 -19.84
N ARG A 57 -16.48 25.37 -18.50
CA ARG A 57 -15.42 26.05 -17.78
C ARG A 57 -14.65 25.03 -16.94
N TRP A 58 -13.30 25.17 -16.91
CA TRP A 58 -12.39 24.35 -16.11
C TRP A 58 -11.50 25.24 -15.27
N ARG A 59 -11.30 24.88 -14.01
CA ARG A 59 -10.30 25.51 -13.16
C ARG A 59 -8.92 25.06 -13.62
N HIS A 60 -8.04 26.03 -13.89
CA HIS A 60 -6.64 25.78 -14.25
C HIS A 60 -5.71 26.17 -13.06
N LEU A 61 -4.40 25.97 -13.20
CA LEU A 61 -3.39 26.44 -12.24
C LEU A 61 -3.41 27.96 -12.15
N ASP A 62 -3.08 28.47 -10.98
CA ASP A 62 -3.08 29.92 -10.75
C ASP A 62 -1.90 30.60 -11.44
N LEU A 63 -2.09 31.84 -11.88
CA LEU A 63 -1.01 32.76 -12.25
C LEU A 63 -0.72 33.67 -11.06
N GLY A 64 0.32 33.33 -10.31
CA GLY A 64 0.59 33.98 -9.03
C GLY A 64 -0.58 33.82 -8.05
N ALA A 65 -1.13 34.92 -7.57
CA ALA A 65 -2.29 34.93 -6.68
C ALA A 65 -3.64 34.86 -7.43
N THR A 66 -3.65 34.93 -8.77
CA THR A 66 -4.86 35.05 -9.57
C THR A 66 -5.33 33.68 -10.06
N LYS A 67 -6.60 33.35 -9.83
CA LYS A 67 -7.22 32.14 -10.36
C LYS A 67 -7.32 32.22 -11.88
N VAL A 68 -7.10 31.07 -12.54
CA VAL A 68 -7.27 30.95 -14.00
C VAL A 68 -8.37 29.95 -14.31
N TRP A 69 -9.24 30.35 -15.23
CA TRP A 69 -10.33 29.55 -15.75
C TRP A 69 -10.16 29.39 -17.26
N LEU A 70 -10.24 28.16 -17.72
CA LEU A 70 -10.31 27.84 -19.14
C LEU A 70 -11.77 27.72 -19.53
N GLU A 71 -12.17 28.30 -20.66
CA GLU A 71 -13.55 28.27 -21.14
C GLU A 71 -13.59 27.93 -22.63
N ALA A 72 -14.46 27.02 -23.04
CA ALA A 72 -14.62 26.65 -24.42
C ALA A 72 -16.02 26.15 -24.74
N ASP A 73 -16.44 26.29 -26.00
CA ASP A 73 -17.63 25.63 -26.55
C ASP A 73 -17.30 24.19 -26.96
N ILE A 74 -17.89 23.22 -26.27
CA ILE A 74 -17.66 21.80 -26.43
C ILE A 74 -18.82 21.15 -27.14
N ALA A 75 -18.53 20.35 -28.17
CA ALA A 75 -19.54 19.60 -28.90
C ALA A 75 -20.01 18.35 -28.14
N ARG A 76 -21.31 18.08 -28.20
CA ARG A 76 -21.81 16.71 -28.04
C ARG A 76 -21.91 16.06 -29.41
N ILE A 77 -21.55 14.80 -29.52
CA ILE A 77 -21.49 14.04 -30.74
C ILE A 77 -22.30 12.75 -30.63
N ALA A 78 -23.07 12.41 -31.67
CA ALA A 78 -23.72 11.11 -31.77
C ALA A 78 -22.65 10.08 -32.19
N CYS A 79 -22.07 9.39 -31.20
CA CYS A 79 -21.01 8.44 -31.47
C CYS A 79 -21.56 7.13 -32.02
N ARG A 80 -21.14 6.77 -33.22
CA ARG A 80 -21.57 5.50 -33.84
C ARG A 80 -20.98 4.27 -33.18
N SER A 81 -19.77 4.38 -32.60
CA SER A 81 -19.14 3.28 -31.88
C SER A 81 -19.81 3.02 -30.53
N CYS A 82 -20.16 4.06 -29.76
CA CYS A 82 -20.82 3.92 -28.46
C CYS A 82 -22.34 3.79 -28.54
N GLY A 83 -22.96 4.10 -29.69
CA GLY A 83 -24.42 4.17 -29.84
C GLY A 83 -25.11 5.28 -29.03
N ARG A 84 -24.37 6.28 -28.53
CA ARG A 84 -24.85 7.31 -27.59
C ARG A 84 -24.38 8.71 -27.98
N VAL A 85 -25.14 9.72 -27.53
CA VAL A 85 -24.65 11.10 -27.55
C VAL A 85 -23.64 11.29 -26.40
N ARG A 86 -22.41 11.67 -26.75
CA ARG A 86 -21.30 11.88 -25.82
C ARG A 86 -20.73 13.28 -25.99
N THR A 87 -20.26 13.85 -24.87
CA THR A 87 -19.41 15.04 -24.93
C THR A 87 -18.06 14.65 -25.54
N GLU A 88 -17.57 15.46 -26.47
CA GLU A 88 -16.26 15.24 -27.09
C GLU A 88 -15.14 15.24 -26.06
N ASP A 89 -14.09 14.49 -26.36
CA ASP A 89 -12.83 14.52 -25.61
C ASP A 89 -11.99 15.72 -26.04
N VAL A 90 -11.41 16.43 -25.07
CA VAL A 90 -10.57 17.60 -25.28
C VAL A 90 -9.19 17.37 -24.64
N PRO A 91 -8.10 17.81 -25.32
CA PRO A 91 -6.75 17.49 -24.82
C PRO A 91 -6.38 18.14 -23.49
N TRP A 92 -6.95 19.30 -23.17
CA TRP A 92 -6.62 20.09 -21.96
C TRP A 92 -7.40 19.68 -20.70
N ALA A 93 -8.37 18.77 -20.80
CA ALA A 93 -9.14 18.31 -19.64
C ALA A 93 -9.60 16.86 -19.83
N ARG A 94 -9.66 16.11 -18.72
CA ARG A 94 -10.18 14.74 -18.73
C ARG A 94 -11.69 14.70 -18.94
N PRO A 95 -12.25 13.62 -19.50
CA PRO A 95 -13.69 13.50 -19.71
C PRO A 95 -14.47 13.72 -18.41
N GLY A 96 -15.43 14.66 -18.43
CA GLY A 96 -16.25 14.99 -17.26
C GLY A 96 -15.54 15.81 -16.15
N ALA A 97 -14.28 16.13 -16.30
CA ALA A 97 -13.51 16.91 -15.32
C ALA A 97 -14.01 18.36 -15.19
N ARG A 98 -13.81 18.94 -14.02
CA ARG A 98 -14.02 20.36 -13.72
C ARG A 98 -12.71 21.15 -13.64
N HIS A 99 -11.59 20.46 -13.79
CA HIS A 99 -10.23 20.99 -13.73
C HIS A 99 -9.50 20.65 -15.04
N SER A 100 -8.48 21.44 -15.37
CA SER A 100 -7.59 21.08 -16.48
C SER A 100 -6.72 19.87 -16.11
N ARG A 101 -6.17 19.19 -17.12
CA ARG A 101 -5.22 18.09 -16.91
C ARG A 101 -4.05 18.53 -16.04
N ASP A 102 -3.46 19.69 -16.34
CA ASP A 102 -2.33 20.22 -15.58
C ASP A 102 -2.66 20.44 -14.11
N PHE A 103 -3.86 20.97 -13.81
CA PHE A 103 -4.31 21.12 -12.42
C PHE A 103 -4.45 19.76 -11.73
N GLU A 104 -5.07 18.78 -12.40
CA GLU A 104 -5.26 17.44 -11.84
C GLU A 104 -3.94 16.70 -11.65
N ASP A 105 -2.99 16.84 -12.58
CA ASP A 105 -1.66 16.22 -12.48
C ASP A 105 -0.85 16.83 -11.33
N VAL A 106 -0.92 18.15 -11.13
CA VAL A 106 -0.32 18.79 -9.95
C VAL A 106 -0.96 18.29 -8.66
N VAL A 107 -2.29 18.16 -8.60
CA VAL A 107 -2.97 17.56 -7.44
C VAL A 107 -2.47 16.13 -7.18
N GLY A 108 -2.36 15.30 -8.21
CA GLY A 108 -1.87 13.92 -8.09
C GLY A 108 -0.44 13.86 -7.57
N TRP A 109 0.46 14.67 -8.14
CA TRP A 109 1.84 14.77 -7.73
C TRP A 109 2.01 15.23 -6.28
N LEU A 110 1.23 16.22 -5.86
CA LEU A 110 1.21 16.71 -4.47
C LEU A 110 0.62 15.66 -3.53
N ALA A 111 -0.43 14.93 -3.94
CA ALA A 111 -1.07 13.91 -3.11
C ALA A 111 -0.12 12.75 -2.76
N GLN A 112 0.86 12.46 -3.60
CA GLN A 112 1.93 11.50 -3.28
C GLN A 112 2.87 11.99 -2.16
N ARG A 113 2.94 13.31 -1.90
CA ARG A 113 3.98 13.97 -1.08
C ARG A 113 3.49 14.67 0.16
N MET A 114 2.27 15.23 0.15
CA MET A 114 1.73 16.03 1.23
C MET A 114 0.29 15.65 1.61
N ASP A 115 -0.20 16.22 2.70
CA ASP A 115 -1.56 16.02 3.17
C ASP A 115 -2.60 16.77 2.33
N LYS A 116 -3.83 16.28 2.34
CA LYS A 116 -4.93 16.87 1.55
C LYS A 116 -5.28 18.29 1.97
N THR A 117 -5.17 18.64 3.25
CA THR A 117 -5.48 19.99 3.75
C THR A 117 -4.50 21.00 3.16
N SER A 118 -3.22 20.65 3.11
CA SER A 118 -2.19 21.49 2.49
C SER A 118 -2.46 21.67 0.99
N ILE A 119 -2.85 20.59 0.28
CA ILE A 119 -3.23 20.67 -1.14
C ILE A 119 -4.42 21.61 -1.34
N THR A 120 -5.48 21.48 -0.53
CA THR A 120 -6.67 22.32 -0.67
C THR A 120 -6.37 23.80 -0.44
N LYS A 121 -5.51 24.11 0.52
CA LYS A 121 -5.06 25.48 0.79
C LYS A 121 -4.18 26.02 -0.34
N LEU A 122 -3.20 25.24 -0.78
CA LEU A 122 -2.25 25.65 -1.82
C LEU A 122 -2.96 25.89 -3.16
N LEU A 123 -3.81 24.95 -3.59
CA LEU A 123 -4.49 25.01 -4.89
C LEU A 123 -5.88 25.63 -4.82
N ARG A 124 -6.32 26.07 -3.64
CA ARG A 124 -7.63 26.71 -3.41
C ARG A 124 -8.79 25.90 -3.99
N CYS A 125 -8.83 24.60 -3.68
CA CYS A 125 -9.84 23.64 -4.13
C CYS A 125 -10.45 22.88 -2.95
N SER A 126 -11.57 22.17 -3.17
CA SER A 126 -12.23 21.42 -2.10
C SER A 126 -11.60 20.04 -1.86
N TRP A 127 -11.83 19.49 -0.68
CA TRP A 127 -11.45 18.13 -0.32
C TRP A 127 -12.04 17.07 -1.27
N GLU A 128 -13.30 17.28 -1.67
CA GLU A 128 -13.99 16.41 -2.62
C GLU A 128 -13.34 16.48 -4.00
N ALA A 129 -12.87 17.66 -4.43
CA ALA A 129 -12.15 17.83 -5.68
C ALA A 129 -10.86 17.01 -5.66
N VAL A 130 -10.03 17.17 -4.62
CA VAL A 130 -8.78 16.38 -4.46
C VAL A 130 -9.08 14.89 -4.49
N ASN A 131 -10.08 14.43 -3.72
CA ASN A 131 -10.42 13.01 -3.68
C ASN A 131 -10.88 12.46 -5.03
N ARG A 132 -11.74 13.19 -5.75
CA ARG A 132 -12.21 12.79 -7.07
C ARG A 132 -11.08 12.76 -8.08
N ILE A 133 -10.20 13.76 -8.07
CA ILE A 133 -9.03 13.83 -8.95
C ILE A 133 -8.13 12.62 -8.72
N VAL A 134 -7.80 12.29 -7.48
CA VAL A 134 -6.98 11.12 -7.13
C VAL A 134 -7.61 9.82 -7.64
N VAL A 135 -8.92 9.63 -7.44
CA VAL A 135 -9.61 8.43 -7.94
C VAL A 135 -9.54 8.36 -9.45
N ASN A 136 -9.84 9.45 -10.15
CA ASN A 136 -9.82 9.48 -11.62
C ASN A 136 -8.42 9.27 -12.21
N LEU A 137 -7.38 9.82 -11.56
CA LEU A 137 -5.98 9.61 -11.96
C LEU A 137 -5.59 8.15 -11.83
N VAL A 138 -5.98 7.51 -10.72
CA VAL A 138 -5.70 6.09 -10.52
C VAL A 138 -6.46 5.25 -11.53
N ASP A 139 -7.75 5.52 -11.75
CA ASP A 139 -8.56 4.81 -12.75
C ASP A 139 -7.97 4.97 -14.19
N GLU A 140 -7.28 6.09 -14.49
CA GLU A 140 -6.60 6.33 -15.79
C GLU A 140 -5.26 5.59 -15.91
N HIS A 141 -4.48 5.51 -14.83
CA HIS A 141 -3.09 5.01 -14.85
C HIS A 141 -2.94 3.57 -14.33
N LEU A 142 -3.95 3.04 -13.67
CA LEU A 142 -3.94 1.68 -13.14
C LEU A 142 -4.46 0.73 -14.23
N ASP A 143 -3.58 0.30 -15.12
CA ASP A 143 -3.89 -0.67 -16.17
C ASP A 143 -3.65 -2.12 -15.75
N GLU A 144 -3.97 -3.05 -16.63
CA GLU A 144 -3.81 -4.49 -16.37
C GLU A 144 -2.34 -4.94 -16.37
N SER A 145 -1.43 -4.15 -16.96
CA SER A 145 -0.01 -4.51 -17.02
C SER A 145 0.65 -4.61 -15.64
N ARG A 146 0.05 -3.99 -14.61
CA ARG A 146 0.48 -4.17 -13.22
C ARG A 146 0.40 -5.61 -12.72
N LEU A 147 -0.36 -6.46 -13.42
CA LEU A 147 -0.56 -7.88 -13.11
C LEU A 147 0.35 -8.79 -13.92
N ASP A 148 1.17 -8.24 -14.83
CA ASP A 148 2.09 -9.01 -15.67
C ASP A 148 3.38 -9.32 -14.91
N GLY A 149 3.89 -10.54 -15.10
CA GLY A 149 5.19 -10.96 -14.57
C GLY A 149 5.25 -11.10 -13.04
N LEU A 150 4.12 -11.29 -12.38
CA LEU A 150 4.06 -11.51 -10.93
C LEU A 150 4.51 -12.93 -10.59
N VAL A 151 5.66 -13.06 -9.94
CA VAL A 151 6.27 -14.34 -9.55
C VAL A 151 6.19 -14.54 -8.03
N ASN A 152 6.61 -13.55 -7.26
CA ASN A 152 6.67 -13.61 -5.80
C ASN A 152 5.69 -12.61 -5.19
N LEU A 153 4.66 -13.10 -4.53
CA LEU A 153 3.60 -12.27 -3.97
C LEU A 153 3.68 -12.19 -2.45
N GLY A 154 3.18 -11.10 -1.91
CA GLY A 154 2.92 -10.97 -0.48
C GLY A 154 1.50 -10.52 -0.23
N VAL A 155 0.78 -11.16 0.69
CA VAL A 155 -0.57 -10.78 1.08
C VAL A 155 -0.63 -10.47 2.57
N ASP A 156 -1.30 -9.36 2.90
CA ASP A 156 -1.56 -8.97 4.28
C ASP A 156 -2.86 -8.17 4.39
N GLU A 157 -3.29 -7.92 5.62
CA GLU A 157 -4.46 -7.09 5.91
C GLU A 157 -4.08 -5.86 6.72
N ILE A 158 -4.75 -4.77 6.42
CA ILE A 158 -4.60 -3.54 7.19
C ILE A 158 -5.96 -3.02 7.66
N SER A 159 -6.07 -2.77 8.98
CA SER A 159 -7.22 -2.06 9.51
C SER A 159 -7.12 -0.57 9.16
N TYR A 160 -8.14 -0.02 8.51
CA TYR A 160 -8.18 1.39 8.12
C TYR A 160 -9.19 2.23 8.89
N LYS A 161 -10.08 1.57 9.63
CA LYS A 161 -11.11 2.22 10.46
C LYS A 161 -11.42 1.38 11.71
N ARG A 162 -11.91 2.04 12.77
CA ARG A 162 -12.51 1.36 13.92
C ARG A 162 -13.73 0.54 13.48
N GLY A 163 -14.03 -0.55 14.19
CA GLY A 163 -15.16 -1.42 13.87
C GLY A 163 -14.82 -2.49 12.84
N HIS A 164 -13.61 -3.08 12.91
CA HIS A 164 -13.17 -4.24 12.10
C HIS A 164 -13.26 -4.01 10.58
N ARG A 165 -12.91 -2.81 10.12
CA ARG A 165 -12.84 -2.52 8.68
C ARG A 165 -11.42 -2.66 8.18
N TYR A 166 -11.24 -3.62 7.29
CA TYR A 166 -9.93 -4.01 6.76
C TYR A 166 -9.85 -3.83 5.25
N LEU A 167 -8.63 -3.71 4.76
CA LEU A 167 -8.28 -3.87 3.36
C LEU A 167 -7.35 -5.08 3.24
N THR A 168 -7.56 -5.90 2.22
CA THR A 168 -6.60 -6.90 1.76
C THR A 168 -5.65 -6.23 0.79
N ILE A 169 -4.37 -6.36 1.03
CA ILE A 169 -3.29 -5.80 0.20
C ILE A 169 -2.53 -6.97 -0.41
N VAL A 170 -2.36 -6.95 -1.74
CA VAL A 170 -1.39 -7.82 -2.41
C VAL A 170 -0.29 -6.97 -2.99
N ALA A 171 0.94 -7.35 -2.71
CA ALA A 171 2.14 -6.68 -3.19
C ALA A 171 3.03 -7.66 -3.95
N ASP A 172 3.72 -7.15 -4.93
CA ASP A 172 4.79 -7.84 -5.63
C ASP A 172 6.09 -7.72 -4.80
N HIS A 173 6.67 -8.83 -4.42
CA HIS A 173 7.93 -8.86 -3.67
C HIS A 173 9.13 -8.39 -4.49
N ASP A 174 9.11 -8.59 -5.81
CA ASP A 174 10.25 -8.28 -6.65
C ASP A 174 10.38 -6.77 -6.86
N THR A 175 9.27 -6.08 -7.11
CA THR A 175 9.25 -4.62 -7.33
C THR A 175 8.92 -3.80 -6.08
N GLY A 176 8.34 -4.41 -5.05
CA GLY A 176 7.83 -3.73 -3.85
C GLY A 176 6.58 -2.87 -4.11
N LYS A 177 5.86 -3.10 -5.21
CA LYS A 177 4.65 -2.36 -5.57
C LYS A 177 3.40 -3.05 -5.05
N VAL A 178 2.41 -2.25 -4.68
CA VAL A 178 1.05 -2.76 -4.40
C VAL A 178 0.34 -2.99 -5.73
N VAL A 179 -0.02 -4.24 -6.00
CA VAL A 179 -0.69 -4.65 -7.24
C VAL A 179 -2.19 -4.80 -7.09
N TRP A 180 -2.67 -5.01 -5.85
CA TRP A 180 -4.09 -5.15 -5.56
C TRP A 180 -4.48 -4.60 -4.19
N VAL A 181 -5.66 -3.99 -4.13
CA VAL A 181 -6.28 -3.53 -2.88
C VAL A 181 -7.77 -3.84 -2.95
N ALA A 182 -8.28 -4.62 -2.00
CA ALA A 182 -9.70 -4.94 -1.88
C ALA A 182 -10.24 -4.63 -0.49
N GLU A 183 -11.51 -4.25 -0.40
CA GLU A 183 -12.18 -4.10 0.89
C GLU A 183 -12.48 -5.45 1.52
N GLY A 184 -12.24 -5.55 2.82
CA GLY A 184 -12.40 -6.76 3.60
C GLY A 184 -11.08 -7.48 3.88
N ALA A 185 -11.19 -8.56 4.67
CA ALA A 185 -10.08 -9.43 5.06
C ALA A 185 -10.58 -10.88 5.03
N SER A 186 -11.14 -11.30 3.91
CA SER A 186 -11.81 -12.59 3.74
C SER A 186 -11.22 -13.40 2.59
N LYS A 187 -11.58 -14.66 2.52
CA LYS A 187 -11.23 -15.53 1.38
C LYS A 187 -11.64 -14.90 0.04
N THR A 188 -12.82 -14.29 -0.02
CA THR A 188 -13.36 -13.63 -1.23
C THR A 188 -12.53 -12.44 -1.68
N SER A 189 -11.94 -11.65 -0.77
CA SER A 189 -11.10 -10.51 -1.17
C SER A 189 -9.79 -10.94 -1.84
N LEU A 190 -9.23 -12.09 -1.47
CA LEU A 190 -8.05 -12.65 -2.15
C LEU A 190 -8.45 -13.44 -3.40
N SER A 191 -9.57 -14.19 -3.39
CA SER A 191 -10.08 -14.86 -4.61
C SER A 191 -10.34 -13.87 -5.74
N GLY A 192 -10.92 -12.68 -5.43
CA GLY A 192 -11.12 -11.63 -6.42
C GLY A 192 -9.83 -11.11 -7.05
N PHE A 193 -8.70 -11.15 -6.34
CA PHE A 193 -7.39 -10.86 -6.93
C PHE A 193 -7.00 -11.93 -7.95
N PHE A 194 -7.09 -13.22 -7.60
CA PHE A 194 -6.72 -14.31 -8.51
C PHE A 194 -7.65 -14.38 -9.73
N GLU A 195 -8.94 -14.10 -9.56
CA GLU A 195 -9.89 -13.99 -10.67
C GLU A 195 -9.49 -12.87 -11.65
N ALA A 196 -9.08 -11.70 -11.11
CA ALA A 196 -8.59 -10.59 -11.93
C ALA A 196 -7.22 -10.88 -12.56
N LEU A 197 -6.37 -11.67 -11.89
CA LEU A 197 -5.07 -12.09 -12.41
C LEU A 197 -5.24 -13.01 -13.62
N GLY A 198 -6.21 -13.91 -13.56
CA GLY A 198 -6.51 -14.90 -14.57
C GLY A 198 -5.62 -16.15 -14.50
N PRO A 199 -6.06 -17.27 -15.08
CA PRO A 199 -5.39 -18.57 -14.91
C PRO A 199 -3.96 -18.60 -15.46
N GLU A 200 -3.71 -17.94 -16.59
CA GLU A 200 -2.38 -17.93 -17.22
C GLU A 200 -1.33 -17.23 -16.36
N ARG A 201 -1.67 -16.08 -15.77
CA ARG A 201 -0.77 -15.37 -14.85
C ARG A 201 -0.69 -16.05 -13.48
N CYS A 202 -1.79 -16.63 -12.99
CA CYS A 202 -1.78 -17.46 -11.78
C CYS A 202 -0.76 -18.60 -11.86
N ALA A 203 -0.64 -19.25 -13.02
CA ALA A 203 0.33 -20.33 -13.24
C ALA A 203 1.80 -19.88 -13.14
N GLN A 204 2.08 -18.58 -13.28
CA GLN A 204 3.43 -18.01 -13.17
C GLN A 204 3.84 -17.69 -11.73
N VAL A 205 2.89 -17.66 -10.79
CA VAL A 205 3.18 -17.37 -9.38
C VAL A 205 3.95 -18.55 -8.78
N ALA A 206 5.19 -18.31 -8.37
CA ALA A 206 6.07 -19.31 -7.77
C ALA A 206 5.92 -19.37 -6.25
N ALA A 207 5.75 -18.22 -5.59
CA ALA A 207 5.63 -18.16 -4.14
C ALA A 207 4.71 -17.04 -3.66
N ILE A 208 4.12 -17.24 -2.49
CA ILE A 208 3.30 -16.23 -1.81
C ILE A 208 3.60 -16.21 -0.31
N SER A 209 3.98 -15.02 0.20
CA SER A 209 4.14 -14.81 1.64
C SER A 209 2.84 -14.33 2.28
N MET A 210 2.56 -14.82 3.48
CA MET A 210 1.35 -14.46 4.24
C MET A 210 1.55 -14.67 5.74
N ASP A 211 0.60 -14.18 6.53
CA ASP A 211 0.49 -14.62 7.92
C ASP A 211 0.04 -16.09 8.00
N MET A 212 0.20 -16.72 9.14
CA MET A 212 -0.22 -18.13 9.36
C MET A 212 -1.74 -18.28 9.53
N ALA A 213 -2.55 -17.24 9.23
CA ALA A 213 -3.99 -17.32 9.32
C ALA A 213 -4.56 -18.26 8.24
N SER A 214 -5.46 -19.14 8.64
CA SER A 214 -6.02 -20.17 7.76
C SER A 214 -6.86 -19.64 6.60
N LYS A 215 -7.28 -18.36 6.66
CA LYS A 215 -8.18 -17.74 5.67
C LYS A 215 -7.59 -17.58 4.27
N TRP A 216 -6.26 -17.45 4.16
CA TRP A 216 -5.57 -17.24 2.88
C TRP A 216 -5.23 -18.52 2.13
N ARG A 217 -5.13 -19.65 2.85
CA ARG A 217 -4.77 -20.96 2.25
C ARG A 217 -5.77 -21.45 1.21
N PRO A 218 -7.11 -21.45 1.44
CA PRO A 218 -8.05 -21.99 0.47
C PRO A 218 -8.03 -21.28 -0.89
N PRO A 219 -8.01 -19.92 -0.99
CA PRO A 219 -7.83 -19.24 -2.27
C PRO A 219 -6.54 -19.64 -2.99
N CYS A 220 -5.41 -19.73 -2.26
CA CYS A 220 -4.14 -20.15 -2.85
C CYS A 220 -4.22 -21.58 -3.39
N ALA A 221 -4.73 -22.52 -2.62
CA ALA A 221 -4.90 -23.91 -3.06
C ALA A 221 -5.81 -24.05 -4.30
N THR A 222 -6.78 -23.15 -4.47
CA THR A 222 -7.70 -23.16 -5.61
C THR A 222 -7.06 -22.54 -6.86
N HIS A 223 -6.38 -21.41 -6.73
CA HIS A 223 -5.97 -20.59 -7.87
C HIS A 223 -4.48 -20.71 -8.22
N ILE A 224 -3.63 -21.01 -7.24
CA ILE A 224 -2.16 -21.12 -7.40
C ILE A 224 -1.62 -22.36 -6.68
N PRO A 225 -2.14 -23.57 -6.97
CA PRO A 225 -1.77 -24.81 -6.24
C PRO A 225 -0.29 -25.16 -6.34
N GLN A 226 0.41 -24.67 -7.37
CA GLN A 226 1.85 -24.88 -7.59
C GLN A 226 2.72 -23.93 -6.73
N ALA A 227 2.15 -22.85 -6.21
CA ALA A 227 2.94 -21.82 -5.53
C ALA A 227 3.32 -22.25 -4.10
N THR A 228 4.56 -22.00 -3.74
CA THR A 228 5.08 -22.21 -2.39
C THR A 228 4.51 -21.17 -1.43
N ILE A 229 3.90 -21.63 -0.32
CA ILE A 229 3.39 -20.72 0.73
C ILE A 229 4.50 -20.46 1.74
N CYS A 230 4.88 -19.20 1.90
CA CYS A 230 5.87 -18.74 2.87
C CYS A 230 5.18 -18.06 4.06
N PHE A 231 5.58 -18.42 5.28
CA PHE A 231 5.03 -17.77 6.47
C PHE A 231 5.93 -16.68 7.03
N ASP A 232 5.27 -15.60 7.42
CA ASP A 232 5.94 -14.42 7.93
C ASP A 232 6.70 -14.69 9.25
N GLN A 233 8.01 -14.47 9.22
CA GLN A 233 8.89 -14.57 10.38
C GLN A 233 8.44 -13.70 11.57
N PHE A 234 7.82 -12.53 11.31
CA PHE A 234 7.34 -11.65 12.36
C PHE A 234 6.28 -12.36 13.22
N HIS A 235 5.38 -13.10 12.60
CA HIS A 235 4.35 -13.85 13.31
C HIS A 235 4.91 -15.05 14.09
N VAL A 236 5.94 -15.71 13.57
CA VAL A 236 6.70 -16.74 14.30
C VAL A 236 7.31 -16.14 15.55
N MET A 237 8.03 -15.03 15.41
CA MET A 237 8.68 -14.34 16.53
C MET A 237 7.67 -13.73 17.52
N LYS A 238 6.50 -13.29 17.05
CA LYS A 238 5.40 -12.86 17.92
C LYS A 238 4.95 -14.01 18.83
N TRP A 239 4.71 -15.20 18.29
CA TRP A 239 4.33 -16.36 19.09
C TRP A 239 5.43 -16.76 20.07
N CYS A 240 6.68 -16.68 19.66
CA CYS A 240 7.82 -16.92 20.54
C CYS A 240 7.87 -15.93 21.71
N ASN A 241 7.66 -14.64 21.43
CA ASN A 241 7.60 -13.62 22.49
C ASN A 241 6.38 -13.80 23.42
N GLU A 242 5.25 -14.28 22.90
CA GLU A 242 4.07 -14.64 23.73
C GLU A 242 4.39 -15.81 24.67
N ALA A 243 5.10 -16.83 24.17
CA ALA A 243 5.56 -17.96 24.98
C ALA A 243 6.55 -17.49 26.08
N LEU A 244 7.52 -16.65 25.71
CA LEU A 244 8.46 -16.03 26.65
C LEU A 244 7.74 -15.20 27.73
N ASP A 245 6.78 -14.37 27.34
CA ASP A 245 5.98 -13.58 28.28
C ASP A 245 5.15 -14.47 29.23
N SER A 246 4.72 -15.65 28.80
CA SER A 246 4.03 -16.61 29.66
C SER A 246 4.96 -17.16 30.73
N VAL A 247 6.18 -17.56 30.35
CA VAL A 247 7.19 -18.01 31.32
C VAL A 247 7.57 -16.88 32.28
N TYR A 248 7.74 -15.66 31.77
CA TYR A 248 8.03 -14.48 32.58
C TYR A 248 6.96 -14.23 33.67
N LYS A 249 5.66 -14.33 33.29
CA LYS A 249 4.54 -14.11 34.22
C LYS A 249 4.51 -15.15 35.35
N ILE A 250 4.74 -16.42 35.02
CA ILE A 250 4.73 -17.53 36.00
C ILE A 250 5.88 -17.40 36.98
N ASN A 251 7.03 -16.87 36.52
CA ASN A 251 8.24 -16.70 37.32
C ASN A 251 8.32 -15.37 38.06
N ARG A 252 7.20 -14.61 38.15
CA ARG A 252 7.19 -13.35 38.90
C ARG A 252 7.57 -13.60 40.36
N PRO A 253 8.51 -12.82 40.93
CA PRO A 253 8.85 -12.89 42.33
C PRO A 253 7.62 -12.66 43.21
N ALA A 254 7.54 -13.38 44.31
CA ALA A 254 6.50 -13.15 45.31
C ALA A 254 6.66 -11.75 45.96
N ASP A 255 5.56 -11.19 46.40
CA ASP A 255 5.57 -9.93 47.13
C ASP A 255 6.48 -10.09 48.38
N GLY A 256 7.40 -9.13 48.58
CA GLY A 256 8.41 -9.19 49.66
C GLY A 256 9.74 -9.86 49.29
N SER A 257 9.93 -10.30 48.05
CA SER A 257 11.18 -10.91 47.56
C SER A 257 12.38 -9.93 47.42
N GLY A 258 12.17 -8.63 47.67
CA GLY A 258 13.19 -7.58 47.44
C GLY A 258 13.35 -7.14 45.98
N VAL A 259 12.70 -7.82 45.02
CA VAL A 259 12.73 -7.43 43.62
C VAL A 259 11.59 -6.44 43.33
N GLY A 260 11.95 -5.18 43.13
CA GLY A 260 10.97 -4.14 42.80
C GLY A 260 10.33 -4.31 41.44
N ASP A 261 9.10 -3.81 41.29
CA ASP A 261 8.35 -3.82 40.00
C ASP A 261 9.12 -3.18 38.82
N ARG A 262 9.99 -2.22 39.13
CA ARG A 262 10.82 -1.54 38.11
C ARG A 262 11.90 -2.49 37.59
N ASP A 263 12.57 -3.24 38.45
CA ASP A 263 13.63 -4.16 38.04
C ASP A 263 13.05 -5.36 37.32
N TRP A 264 11.90 -5.84 37.79
CA TRP A 264 11.16 -6.88 37.06
C TRP A 264 10.77 -6.49 35.66
N ARG A 265 10.33 -5.24 35.42
CA ARG A 265 10.07 -4.71 34.07
C ARG A 265 11.35 -4.56 33.24
N ARG A 266 12.50 -4.20 33.85
CA ARG A 266 13.80 -4.18 33.18
C ARG A 266 14.19 -5.57 32.69
N THR A 267 14.00 -6.59 33.52
CA THR A 267 14.19 -8.01 33.16
C THR A 267 13.36 -8.38 31.94
N ARG A 268 12.06 -8.05 31.88
CA ARG A 268 11.21 -8.30 30.73
C ARG A 268 11.74 -7.62 29.47
N THR A 269 12.20 -6.39 29.60
CA THR A 269 12.76 -5.65 28.48
C THR A 269 14.04 -6.32 27.97
N ALA A 270 14.92 -6.77 28.84
CA ALA A 270 16.13 -7.51 28.47
C ALA A 270 15.78 -8.82 27.74
N LEU A 271 14.86 -9.63 28.30
CA LEU A 271 14.40 -10.88 27.70
C LEU A 271 13.84 -10.72 26.29
N ARG A 272 13.11 -9.64 26.01
CA ARG A 272 12.50 -9.35 24.69
C ARG A 272 13.46 -8.69 23.70
N THR A 273 14.55 -8.10 24.18
CA THR A 273 15.58 -7.51 23.32
C THR A 273 16.42 -8.62 22.70
N GLY A 274 16.79 -8.47 21.43
CA GLY A 274 17.72 -9.38 20.78
C GLY A 274 19.12 -9.26 21.34
N GLN A 275 19.84 -10.38 21.45
CA GLN A 275 21.15 -10.46 22.07
C GLN A 275 22.11 -9.39 21.53
N GLU A 276 22.14 -9.18 20.21
CA GLU A 276 23.02 -8.20 19.54
C GLU A 276 22.69 -6.72 19.86
N ARG A 277 21.54 -6.48 20.50
CA ARG A 277 21.07 -5.12 20.86
C ARG A 277 21.05 -4.90 22.36
N LEU A 278 21.52 -5.88 23.13
CA LEU A 278 21.59 -5.75 24.58
C LEU A 278 22.68 -4.75 24.96
N ALA A 279 22.29 -3.72 25.69
CA ALA A 279 23.24 -2.85 26.35
C ALA A 279 23.89 -3.61 27.52
N PRO A 280 25.13 -3.25 27.95
CA PRO A 280 25.86 -3.99 28.99
C PRO A 280 25.09 -4.23 30.30
N ASP A 281 24.30 -3.25 30.74
CA ASP A 281 23.44 -3.36 31.93
C ASP A 281 22.32 -4.40 31.77
N ARG A 282 21.81 -4.61 30.56
CA ARG A 282 20.80 -5.62 30.26
C ARG A 282 21.43 -7.00 30.04
N GLN A 283 22.63 -7.03 29.47
CA GLN A 283 23.39 -8.28 29.34
C GLN A 283 23.68 -8.87 30.73
N ALA A 284 24.10 -8.05 31.70
CA ALA A 284 24.30 -8.47 33.08
C ALA A 284 23.04 -9.13 33.69
N ILE A 285 21.84 -8.56 33.41
CA ILE A 285 20.57 -9.16 33.85
C ILE A 285 20.39 -10.58 33.25
N ILE A 286 20.70 -10.77 31.98
CA ILE A 286 20.57 -12.09 31.33
C ILE A 286 21.58 -13.10 31.93
N ASP A 287 22.80 -12.64 32.23
CA ASP A 287 23.85 -13.49 32.82
C ASP A 287 23.48 -13.92 34.25
N GLU A 288 22.90 -13.02 35.04
CA GLU A 288 22.38 -13.33 36.38
C GLU A 288 21.23 -14.35 36.32
N LEU A 289 20.32 -14.21 35.35
CA LEU A 289 19.19 -15.14 35.18
C LEU A 289 19.64 -16.58 34.94
N ARG A 290 20.82 -16.80 34.39
CA ARG A 290 21.35 -18.15 34.15
C ARG A 290 21.54 -18.94 35.46
N GLN A 291 21.91 -18.27 36.53
CA GLN A 291 22.11 -18.89 37.86
C GLN A 291 20.85 -18.80 38.70
N ASP A 292 20.24 -17.62 38.78
CA ASP A 292 19.17 -17.34 39.73
C ASP A 292 17.80 -17.81 39.25
N ARG A 293 17.57 -17.83 37.92
CA ARG A 293 16.28 -18.16 37.33
C ARG A 293 16.44 -18.94 36.01
N PRO A 294 16.92 -20.19 36.10
CA PRO A 294 17.29 -21.00 34.93
C PRO A 294 16.13 -21.22 33.92
N MET A 295 14.88 -21.21 34.40
CA MET A 295 13.71 -21.33 33.53
C MET A 295 13.54 -20.09 32.61
N LEU A 296 13.76 -18.89 33.13
CA LEU A 296 13.71 -17.64 32.35
C LEU A 296 14.88 -17.56 31.39
N TRP A 297 16.07 -17.94 31.80
CA TRP A 297 17.23 -18.00 30.94
C TRP A 297 17.02 -19.00 29.78
N ARG A 298 16.52 -20.20 30.08
CA ARG A 298 16.21 -21.20 29.07
C ARG A 298 15.17 -20.70 28.06
N ALA A 299 14.14 -19.99 28.52
CA ALA A 299 13.13 -19.40 27.65
C ALA A 299 13.74 -18.32 26.74
N TRP A 300 14.66 -17.51 27.26
CA TRP A 300 15.41 -16.52 26.46
C TRP A 300 16.34 -17.19 25.44
N ASP A 301 17.09 -18.21 25.83
CA ASP A 301 17.98 -18.98 24.95
C ASP A 301 17.18 -19.61 23.78
N LEU A 302 16.05 -20.25 24.07
CA LEU A 302 15.17 -20.79 23.04
C LEU A 302 14.65 -19.71 22.09
N LYS A 303 14.33 -18.52 22.59
CA LYS A 303 13.93 -17.39 21.75
C LYS A 303 15.08 -16.93 20.84
N GLU A 304 16.29 -16.77 21.37
CA GLU A 304 17.44 -16.35 20.57
C GLU A 304 17.78 -17.39 19.49
N ARG A 305 17.80 -18.67 19.82
CA ARG A 305 17.99 -19.75 18.84
C ARG A 305 16.91 -19.74 17.75
N LEU A 306 15.64 -19.47 18.07
CA LEU A 306 14.60 -19.37 17.03
C LEU A 306 14.82 -18.11 16.15
N ARG A 307 15.37 -17.04 16.70
CA ARG A 307 15.74 -15.86 15.90
C ARG A 307 16.89 -16.16 14.94
N ASP A 308 17.82 -17.01 15.33
CA ASP A 308 18.97 -17.36 14.50
C ASP A 308 18.54 -18.08 13.20
N LEU A 309 17.45 -18.83 13.23
CA LEU A 309 16.84 -19.41 12.01
C LEU A 309 16.65 -18.38 10.89
N PHE A 310 16.28 -17.15 11.24
CA PHE A 310 15.97 -16.08 10.27
C PHE A 310 17.13 -15.10 10.03
N ARG A 311 18.27 -15.28 10.70
CA ARG A 311 19.34 -14.27 10.68
C ARG A 311 20.72 -14.83 10.36
N VAL A 312 21.01 -16.03 10.80
CA VAL A 312 22.38 -16.59 10.82
C VAL A 312 22.43 -17.94 10.13
N VAL A 313 21.34 -18.72 10.20
CA VAL A 313 21.29 -20.07 9.64
C VAL A 313 21.33 -20.00 8.12
N ASP A 314 22.17 -20.84 7.52
CA ASP A 314 22.20 -21.04 6.08
C ASP A 314 20.84 -21.53 5.60
N PRO A 315 20.21 -20.93 4.57
CA PRO A 315 18.94 -21.38 4.04
C PRO A 315 18.86 -22.88 3.78
N ASP A 316 19.90 -23.49 3.27
CA ASP A 316 19.97 -24.93 3.00
C ASP A 316 19.91 -25.80 4.27
N CYS A 317 20.17 -25.23 5.43
CA CYS A 317 20.10 -25.89 6.74
C CYS A 317 18.81 -25.56 7.52
N ALA A 318 17.89 -24.79 6.95
CA ALA A 318 16.72 -24.26 7.67
C ALA A 318 15.80 -25.35 8.18
N GLU A 319 15.59 -26.41 7.40
CA GLU A 319 14.74 -27.55 7.74
C GLU A 319 15.29 -28.30 8.97
N ASP A 320 16.53 -28.75 8.92
CA ASP A 320 17.18 -29.46 10.01
C ASP A 320 17.24 -28.59 11.27
N TYR A 321 17.59 -27.32 11.12
CA TYR A 321 17.69 -26.38 12.23
C TYR A 321 16.34 -26.22 12.96
N LEU A 322 15.27 -26.01 12.20
CA LEU A 322 13.93 -25.83 12.79
C LEU A 322 13.42 -27.13 13.44
N ASP A 323 13.72 -28.30 12.87
CA ASP A 323 13.35 -29.59 13.45
C ASP A 323 14.08 -29.81 14.78
N ILE A 324 15.40 -29.59 14.81
CA ILE A 324 16.21 -29.65 16.03
C ILE A 324 15.67 -28.67 17.09
N TRP A 325 15.39 -27.42 16.68
CA TRP A 325 14.82 -26.42 17.58
C TRP A 325 13.48 -26.90 18.18
N CYS A 326 12.58 -27.40 17.35
CA CYS A 326 11.29 -27.92 17.80
C CYS A 326 11.44 -29.08 18.79
N THR A 327 12.41 -29.94 18.57
CA THR A 327 12.73 -31.08 19.46
C THR A 327 13.24 -30.61 20.83
N ILE A 328 14.18 -29.65 20.82
CA ILE A 328 14.72 -29.03 22.05
C ILE A 328 13.60 -28.30 22.82
N ALA A 329 12.77 -27.53 22.12
CA ALA A 329 11.67 -26.78 22.74
C ALA A 329 10.60 -27.72 23.32
N ALA A 330 10.30 -28.84 22.65
CA ALA A 330 9.34 -29.85 23.12
C ALA A 330 9.82 -30.57 24.40
N SER A 331 11.13 -30.68 24.62
CA SER A 331 11.74 -31.29 25.82
C SER A 331 12.18 -30.26 26.88
N SER A 332 11.86 -28.99 26.71
CA SER A 332 12.38 -27.89 27.53
C SER A 332 11.80 -27.81 28.93
N GLN A 333 10.76 -28.55 29.26
CA GLN A 333 9.98 -28.43 30.52
C GLN A 333 9.36 -27.03 30.71
N LEU A 334 9.18 -26.28 29.60
CA LEU A 334 8.49 -25.01 29.55
C LEU A 334 7.21 -25.15 28.73
N GLN A 335 6.07 -25.38 29.39
CA GLN A 335 4.79 -25.67 28.75
C GLN A 335 4.46 -24.70 27.59
N ALA A 336 4.80 -23.42 27.73
CA ALA A 336 4.58 -22.41 26.70
C ALA A 336 5.41 -22.69 25.42
N PHE A 337 6.66 -23.15 25.56
CA PHE A 337 7.55 -23.48 24.45
C PHE A 337 7.24 -24.85 23.85
N GLU A 338 6.79 -25.82 24.65
CA GLU A 338 6.27 -27.11 24.14
C GLU A 338 5.04 -26.87 23.25
N ASN A 339 4.14 -25.99 23.69
CA ASN A 339 2.99 -25.59 22.89
C ASN A 339 3.40 -24.85 21.61
N LEU A 340 4.42 -23.97 21.70
CA LEU A 340 4.98 -23.26 20.56
C LEU A 340 5.57 -24.27 19.54
N ALA A 341 6.38 -25.21 19.98
CA ALA A 341 6.97 -26.24 19.11
C ALA A 341 5.89 -27.01 18.34
N ARG A 342 4.82 -27.49 19.03
CA ARG A 342 3.68 -28.14 18.38
C ARG A 342 2.97 -27.23 17.39
N ARG A 343 2.92 -25.93 17.66
CA ARG A 343 2.30 -24.96 16.75
C ARG A 343 3.17 -24.71 15.53
N LEU A 344 4.49 -24.58 15.67
CA LEU A 344 5.42 -24.37 14.57
C LEU A 344 5.45 -25.61 13.65
N ARG A 345 5.43 -26.84 14.20
CA ARG A 345 5.35 -28.07 13.40
C ARG A 345 4.14 -28.13 12.47
N LYS A 346 3.00 -27.49 12.82
CA LYS A 346 1.82 -27.41 11.93
C LYS A 346 2.03 -26.46 10.74
N HIS A 347 3.04 -25.61 10.80
CA HIS A 347 3.35 -24.61 9.79
C HIS A 347 4.78 -24.76 9.28
N PHE A 348 5.37 -25.93 9.52
CA PHE A 348 6.79 -26.21 9.34
C PHE A 348 7.28 -25.84 7.92
N ASP A 349 6.69 -26.47 6.91
CA ASP A 349 7.09 -26.32 5.50
C ASP A 349 7.08 -24.85 5.05
N GLY A 350 6.06 -24.08 5.43
CA GLY A 350 5.97 -22.69 5.05
C GLY A 350 6.90 -21.76 5.84
N ILE A 351 7.37 -22.17 7.03
CA ILE A 351 8.41 -21.43 7.77
C ILE A 351 9.77 -21.70 7.14
N VAL A 352 10.07 -22.96 6.82
CA VAL A 352 11.30 -23.36 6.11
C VAL A 352 11.37 -22.67 4.75
N ALA A 353 10.33 -22.76 3.94
CA ALA A 353 10.26 -22.12 2.64
C ALA A 353 10.48 -20.59 2.68
N ALA A 354 10.00 -19.95 3.75
CA ALA A 354 10.25 -18.50 3.92
C ALA A 354 11.73 -18.17 4.15
N VAL A 355 12.48 -19.06 4.78
CA VAL A 355 13.94 -18.91 4.98
C VAL A 355 14.69 -19.23 3.68
N GLU A 356 14.38 -20.37 3.07
CA GLU A 356 15.04 -20.85 1.83
C GLU A 356 14.88 -19.86 0.68
N LEU A 357 13.67 -19.32 0.48
CA LEU A 357 13.38 -18.35 -0.58
C LEU A 357 13.72 -16.90 -0.20
N GLY A 358 14.08 -16.63 1.06
CA GLY A 358 14.29 -15.26 1.56
C GLY A 358 13.03 -14.39 1.49
N LEU A 359 11.85 -14.99 1.41
CA LEU A 359 10.57 -14.30 1.28
C LEU A 359 9.94 -14.08 2.66
N SER A 360 10.32 -12.97 3.27
CA SER A 360 9.67 -12.51 4.50
C SER A 360 8.63 -11.44 4.19
N ASN A 361 7.57 -11.37 5.00
CA ASN A 361 6.58 -10.30 4.89
C ASN A 361 7.12 -8.90 5.33
N SER A 362 8.41 -8.78 5.62
CA SER A 362 9.04 -7.51 6.02
C SER A 362 8.85 -6.40 4.98
N ARG A 363 8.86 -6.72 3.68
CA ARG A 363 8.50 -5.78 2.62
C ARG A 363 7.04 -5.34 2.70
N VAL A 364 6.13 -6.30 2.93
CA VAL A 364 4.69 -6.01 3.09
C VAL A 364 4.44 -5.21 4.38
N GLU A 365 5.16 -5.48 5.47
CA GLU A 365 5.13 -4.65 6.68
C GLU A 365 5.63 -3.21 6.41
N GLY A 366 6.69 -3.07 5.63
CA GLY A 366 7.17 -1.76 5.15
C GLY A 366 6.09 -1.04 4.33
N ILE A 367 5.41 -1.74 3.45
CA ILE A 367 4.24 -1.25 2.68
C ILE A 367 3.11 -0.84 3.64
N ASN A 368 2.76 -1.68 4.61
CA ASN A 368 1.73 -1.39 5.60
C ASN A 368 2.07 -0.15 6.44
N SER A 369 3.33 0.04 6.78
CA SER A 369 3.80 1.25 7.48
C SER A 369 3.62 2.50 6.62
N LYS A 370 3.92 2.43 5.32
CA LYS A 370 3.65 3.51 4.35
C LYS A 370 2.14 3.76 4.19
N ILE A 371 1.32 2.70 4.14
CA ILE A 371 -0.16 2.81 4.07
C ILE A 371 -0.70 3.51 5.33
N ARG A 372 -0.20 3.15 6.52
CA ARG A 372 -0.57 3.84 7.77
C ARG A 372 -0.17 5.33 7.74
N LEU A 373 0.97 5.67 7.15
CA LEU A 373 1.39 7.06 6.96
C LEU A 373 0.44 7.80 6.01
N VAL A 374 0.11 7.20 4.85
CA VAL A 374 -0.85 7.75 3.88
C VAL A 374 -2.21 8.00 4.55
N ASN A 375 -2.71 7.04 5.33
CA ASN A 375 -3.98 7.17 6.05
C ASN A 375 -3.93 8.26 7.13
N ARG A 376 -2.82 8.38 7.87
CA ARG A 376 -2.61 9.43 8.88
C ARG A 376 -2.53 10.83 8.25
N ARG A 377 -1.82 11.00 7.15
CA ARG A 377 -1.74 12.28 6.41
C ARG A 377 -3.12 12.79 5.97
N ALA A 378 -4.04 11.89 5.67
CA ALA A 378 -5.39 12.25 5.28
C ALA A 378 -6.35 12.41 6.46
N HIS A 379 -5.90 12.34 7.72
CA HIS A 379 -6.76 12.24 8.91
C HIS A 379 -7.85 11.16 8.78
N GLY A 380 -7.53 10.09 8.03
CA GLY A 380 -8.44 9.01 7.67
C GLY A 380 -9.15 9.21 6.32
N HIS A 381 -9.67 8.13 5.78
CA HIS A 381 -10.44 8.12 4.54
C HIS A 381 -11.91 7.76 4.81
N ARG A 382 -12.85 8.47 4.15
CA ARG A 382 -14.29 8.20 4.32
C ARG A 382 -14.69 6.82 3.79
N THR A 383 -14.10 6.38 2.69
CA THR A 383 -14.41 5.12 2.00
C THR A 383 -13.17 4.29 1.73
N ALA A 384 -13.34 2.97 1.64
CA ALA A 384 -12.29 2.05 1.20
C ALA A 384 -11.75 2.41 -0.19
N LYS A 385 -12.63 2.77 -1.14
CA LYS A 385 -12.25 3.20 -2.49
C LYS A 385 -11.30 4.39 -2.48
N SER A 386 -11.56 5.39 -1.63
CA SER A 386 -10.68 6.57 -1.53
C SER A 386 -9.30 6.22 -0.98
N LEU A 387 -9.22 5.30 -0.01
CA LEU A 387 -7.94 4.85 0.51
C LEU A 387 -7.22 3.94 -0.49
N ALA A 388 -7.92 3.02 -1.13
CA ALA A 388 -7.35 2.16 -2.16
C ALA A 388 -6.73 2.98 -3.31
N ALA A 389 -7.43 4.02 -3.79
CA ALA A 389 -6.88 4.94 -4.78
C ALA A 389 -5.59 5.63 -4.29
N MET A 390 -5.56 6.11 -3.04
CA MET A 390 -4.33 6.70 -2.48
C MET A 390 -3.20 5.68 -2.33
N ILE A 391 -3.51 4.44 -1.97
CA ILE A 391 -2.51 3.36 -1.90
C ILE A 391 -1.92 3.10 -3.28
N HIS A 392 -2.75 2.92 -4.30
CA HIS A 392 -2.27 2.72 -5.67
C HIS A 392 -1.48 3.93 -6.19
N LEU A 393 -1.94 5.16 -5.94
CA LEU A 393 -1.23 6.37 -6.34
C LEU A 393 0.17 6.47 -5.71
N CYS A 394 0.30 6.10 -4.43
CA CYS A 394 1.56 6.23 -3.69
C CYS A 394 2.48 5.01 -3.79
N LEU A 395 1.91 3.80 -3.94
CA LEU A 395 2.63 2.53 -3.79
C LEU A 395 2.40 1.57 -4.95
N GLY A 396 1.53 1.90 -5.92
CA GLY A 396 1.24 1.08 -7.10
C GLY A 396 2.18 1.34 -8.29
N GLY A 397 3.23 2.17 -8.11
CA GLY A 397 4.17 2.49 -9.20
C GLY A 397 3.67 3.56 -10.18
N ILE A 398 2.58 4.24 -9.87
CA ILE A 398 2.04 5.32 -10.71
C ILE A 398 2.96 6.55 -10.65
N THR A 399 3.42 7.01 -11.81
CA THR A 399 4.21 8.24 -11.95
C THR A 399 3.34 9.35 -12.51
N ILE A 400 3.23 10.46 -11.78
CA ILE A 400 2.54 11.67 -12.23
C ILE A 400 3.57 12.76 -12.47
N ASN A 401 3.59 13.27 -13.72
CA ASN A 401 4.48 14.35 -14.14
C ASN A 401 3.69 15.67 -14.18
N PRO A 402 3.93 16.60 -13.25
CA PRO A 402 3.33 17.92 -13.29
C PRO A 402 3.84 18.72 -14.51
N PRO A 403 3.12 19.76 -14.97
CA PRO A 403 3.49 20.52 -16.17
C PRO A 403 4.94 21.05 -16.16
N THR A 404 5.48 21.35 -14.98
CA THR A 404 6.86 21.85 -14.81
C THR A 404 7.94 20.78 -15.04
N GLN A 405 7.56 19.54 -15.24
CA GLN A 405 8.45 18.39 -15.47
C GLN A 405 8.22 17.72 -16.84
N ARG A 406 7.45 18.37 -17.71
CA ARG A 406 7.19 17.93 -19.09
C ARG A 406 8.14 18.56 -20.09
#